data_5779f10816cd62717b4f927819fa8628
#
_entry.id   5779f10816cd62717b4f927819fa8628
#
_cell.length_a   1.000
_cell.length_b   1.000
_cell.length_c   1.000
_cell.angle_alpha   90.00
_cell.angle_beta   90.00
_cell.angle_gamma   90.00
#
_symmetry.space_group_name_H-M   'P 1'
#
loop_
_entity.id
_entity.type
_entity.pdbx_description
1 polymer ?
#
loop_
_entity_poly.entity_id
_entity_poly.type
_entity_poly.pdbx_seq_one_letter_code
_entity_poly.pdbx_strand_id
1 'polypeptide(L)'
;VDTMRGFFGDTIGIYYPVLAIGSVVCALYVAMNSKYGSIKLGNVDKPAYSNFKWGTMIFTSTMAADIMFYSLIEWALYGAEPHLVEMGSMTMWAPTYTLFHWGPLAWGFYVILAVCFGFMMHVRKRERQRFSEACRPLLGDNVDGFWGKVIDITAIFAVAVSYTHL
;
A
#
# COMPACT_ATOMS: atom_id res chain seq x y z
N VAL A 1 -10.74 -20.11 8.76
CA VAL A 1 -9.76 -19.37 7.97
C VAL A 1 -10.00 -19.62 6.49
N ASP A 2 -10.10 -20.86 6.02
CA ASP A 2 -10.23 -21.20 4.60
C ASP A 2 -11.52 -20.67 3.94
N THR A 3 -12.64 -20.67 4.66
CA THR A 3 -13.90 -20.08 4.19
C THR A 3 -13.76 -18.57 3.92
N MET A 4 -13.04 -17.86 4.78
CA MET A 4 -12.78 -16.42 4.60
C MET A 4 -11.81 -16.17 3.44
N ARG A 5 -10.76 -16.98 3.31
CA ARG A 5 -9.84 -16.91 2.17
C ARG A 5 -10.57 -17.13 0.84
N GLY A 6 -11.39 -18.18 0.77
CA GLY A 6 -12.20 -18.46 -0.43
C GLY A 6 -13.17 -17.33 -0.76
N PHE A 7 -13.86 -16.78 0.24
CA PHE A 7 -14.75 -15.64 0.00
C PHE A 7 -13.99 -14.41 -0.55
N PHE A 8 -12.92 -14.01 0.11
CA PHE A 8 -12.16 -12.83 -0.31
C PHE A 8 -11.34 -13.06 -1.59
N GLY A 9 -10.79 -14.25 -1.79
CA GLY A 9 -10.00 -14.59 -2.97
C GLY A 9 -10.87 -14.92 -4.18
N ASP A 10 -11.81 -15.85 -4.03
CA ASP A 10 -12.54 -16.41 -5.16
C ASP A 10 -13.82 -15.64 -5.48
N THR A 11 -14.59 -15.21 -4.46
CA THR A 11 -15.88 -14.56 -4.69
C THR A 11 -15.75 -13.09 -5.06
N ILE A 12 -14.91 -12.36 -4.33
CA ILE A 12 -14.69 -10.93 -4.56
C ILE A 12 -13.28 -10.59 -5.05
N GLY A 13 -12.52 -11.58 -5.49
CA GLY A 13 -11.12 -11.43 -5.91
C GLY A 13 -10.89 -10.36 -6.98
N ILE A 14 -11.85 -10.16 -7.90
CA ILE A 14 -11.79 -9.12 -8.93
C ILE A 14 -11.69 -7.70 -8.34
N TYR A 15 -12.14 -7.49 -7.11
CA TYR A 15 -12.04 -6.20 -6.43
C TYR A 15 -10.58 -5.75 -6.27
N TYR A 16 -9.67 -6.66 -5.94
CA TYR A 16 -8.27 -6.32 -5.68
C TYR A 16 -7.54 -5.75 -6.90
N PRO A 17 -7.54 -6.41 -8.09
CA PRO A 17 -6.91 -5.82 -9.27
C PRO A 17 -7.54 -4.50 -9.69
N VAL A 18 -8.86 -4.35 -9.58
CA VAL A 18 -9.54 -3.09 -9.90
C VAL A 18 -9.09 -1.96 -8.97
N LEU A 19 -9.03 -2.24 -7.66
CA LEU A 19 -8.58 -1.28 -6.67
C LEU A 19 -7.09 -0.95 -6.84
N ALA A 20 -6.26 -1.96 -7.13
CA ALA A 20 -4.83 -1.79 -7.36
C ALA A 20 -4.55 -0.91 -8.60
N ILE A 21 -5.19 -1.21 -9.73
CA ILE A 21 -5.07 -0.40 -10.95
C ILE A 21 -5.59 1.02 -10.70
N GLY A 22 -6.74 1.16 -10.04
CA GLY A 22 -7.28 2.45 -9.64
C GLY A 22 -6.31 3.27 -8.79
N SER A 23 -5.64 2.63 -7.84
CA SER A 23 -4.63 3.27 -7.00
C SER A 23 -3.41 3.76 -7.80
N VAL A 24 -2.91 2.94 -8.73
CA VAL A 24 -1.81 3.34 -9.63
C VAL A 24 -2.23 4.52 -10.50
N VAL A 25 -3.42 4.47 -11.11
CA VAL A 25 -3.94 5.56 -11.94
C VAL A 25 -4.08 6.85 -11.13
N CYS A 26 -4.64 6.77 -9.92
CA CYS A 26 -4.74 7.92 -9.01
C CYS A 26 -3.36 8.47 -8.62
N ALA A 27 -2.40 7.61 -8.31
CA ALA A 27 -1.04 8.02 -7.98
C ALA A 27 -0.38 8.77 -9.16
N LEU A 28 -0.49 8.23 -10.37
CA LEU A 28 0.02 8.87 -11.58
C LEU A 28 -0.70 10.19 -11.86
N TYR A 29 -2.01 10.23 -11.70
CA TYR A 29 -2.78 11.47 -11.86
C TYR A 29 -2.31 12.57 -10.91
N VAL A 30 -2.12 12.26 -9.62
CA VAL A 30 -1.62 13.22 -8.64
C VAL A 30 -0.20 13.66 -8.97
N ALA A 31 0.68 12.74 -9.36
CA ALA A 31 2.08 13.03 -9.69
C ALA A 31 2.21 13.90 -10.96
N MET A 32 1.39 13.65 -11.98
CA MET A 32 1.46 14.37 -13.27
C MET A 32 0.68 15.67 -13.26
N ASN A 33 -0.22 15.87 -12.32
CA ASN A 33 -1.04 17.08 -12.27
C ASN A 33 -0.29 18.21 -11.55
N SER A 34 0.03 19.27 -12.27
CA SER A 34 0.78 20.42 -11.74
C SER A 34 0.13 21.08 -10.52
N LYS A 35 -1.20 21.04 -10.41
CA LYS A 35 -1.94 21.61 -9.28
C LYS A 35 -1.63 20.87 -7.97
N TYR A 36 -1.50 19.54 -8.02
CA TYR A 36 -1.22 18.73 -6.84
C TYR A 36 0.29 18.56 -6.61
N GLY A 37 1.04 18.38 -7.68
CA GLY A 37 2.49 18.21 -7.62
C GLY A 37 3.25 19.46 -7.16
N SER A 38 2.65 20.66 -7.26
CA SER A 38 3.24 21.90 -6.78
C SER A 38 2.93 22.21 -5.31
N ILE A 39 2.11 21.42 -4.63
CA ILE A 39 1.76 21.64 -3.23
C ILE A 39 3.00 21.35 -2.37
N LYS A 40 3.46 22.38 -1.67
CA LYS A 40 4.61 22.27 -0.76
C LYS A 40 4.17 21.64 0.56
N LEU A 41 4.83 20.57 0.95
CA LEU A 41 4.61 19.93 2.25
C LEU A 41 5.41 20.70 3.33
N GLY A 42 4.75 21.14 4.38
CA GLY A 42 5.37 21.77 5.53
C GLY A 42 5.79 23.24 5.36
N ASN A 43 5.29 23.95 4.35
CA ASN A 43 5.62 25.36 4.08
C ASN A 43 7.13 25.64 3.90
N VAL A 44 7.87 24.69 3.40
CA VAL A 44 9.29 24.82 3.09
C VAL A 44 9.52 25.03 1.60
N ASP A 45 10.45 25.93 1.24
CA ASP A 45 10.73 26.24 -0.15
C ASP A 45 11.62 25.21 -0.85
N LYS A 46 12.41 24.48 -0.07
CA LYS A 46 13.31 23.46 -0.57
C LYS A 46 13.15 22.16 0.22
N PRO A 47 13.29 20.98 -0.43
CA PRO A 47 13.34 19.71 0.27
C PRO A 47 14.46 19.69 1.31
N ALA A 48 14.19 19.09 2.48
CA ALA A 48 15.18 18.93 3.54
C ALA A 48 16.33 17.99 3.15
N TYR A 49 16.07 17.08 2.23
CA TYR A 49 17.02 16.06 1.77
C TYR A 49 17.19 16.11 0.26
N SER A 50 18.40 15.77 -0.21
CA SER A 50 18.61 15.54 -1.64
C SER A 50 17.85 14.29 -2.10
N ASN A 51 17.54 14.18 -3.39
CA ASN A 51 16.81 13.03 -3.95
C ASN A 51 17.50 11.70 -3.62
N PHE A 52 18.84 11.66 -3.65
CA PHE A 52 19.58 10.45 -3.29
C PHE A 52 19.40 10.09 -1.81
N LYS A 53 19.56 11.05 -0.89
CA LYS A 53 19.35 10.81 0.54
C LYS A 53 17.93 10.37 0.83
N TRP A 54 16.95 11.04 0.25
CA TRP A 54 15.55 10.67 0.39
C TRP A 54 15.27 9.24 -0.11
N GLY A 55 15.74 8.92 -1.32
CA GLY A 55 15.59 7.58 -1.88
C GLY A 55 16.25 6.50 -1.02
N THR A 56 17.45 6.76 -0.51
CA THR A 56 18.16 5.84 0.41
C THR A 56 17.38 5.65 1.71
N MET A 57 16.83 6.70 2.29
CA MET A 57 16.02 6.62 3.51
C MET A 57 14.77 5.75 3.31
N ILE A 58 14.04 5.96 2.21
CA ILE A 58 12.87 5.14 1.86
C ILE A 58 13.27 3.67 1.67
N PHE A 59 14.33 3.42 0.91
CA PHE A 59 14.81 2.07 0.63
C PHE A 59 15.23 1.33 1.91
N THR A 60 15.92 1.99 2.84
CA THR A 60 16.45 1.36 4.05
C THR A 60 15.44 1.26 5.20
N SER A 61 14.32 1.99 5.15
CA SER A 61 13.42 2.09 6.30
C SER A 61 12.66 0.79 6.60
N THR A 62 12.02 0.21 5.61
CA THR A 62 11.19 -1.00 5.80
C THR A 62 11.38 -2.04 4.71
N MET A 63 11.80 -1.61 3.52
CA MET A 63 11.78 -2.42 2.32
C MET A 63 13.03 -3.25 2.11
N ALA A 64 14.19 -2.78 2.61
CA ALA A 64 15.45 -3.46 2.32
C ALA A 64 15.49 -4.88 2.87
N ALA A 65 15.01 -5.09 4.10
CA ALA A 65 14.99 -6.42 4.73
C ALA A 65 14.02 -7.35 4.00
N ASP A 66 12.81 -6.88 3.71
CA ASP A 66 11.78 -7.65 3.02
C ASP A 66 12.21 -8.02 1.59
N ILE A 67 12.72 -7.06 0.82
CA ILE A 67 13.21 -7.31 -0.53
C ILE A 67 14.39 -8.29 -0.50
N MET A 68 15.34 -8.11 0.40
CA MET A 68 16.51 -9.01 0.49
C MET A 68 16.11 -10.43 0.88
N PHE A 69 15.19 -10.59 1.79
CA PHE A 69 14.73 -11.91 2.24
C PHE A 69 13.83 -12.57 1.19
N TYR A 70 12.77 -11.90 0.78
CA TYR A 70 11.77 -12.48 -0.11
C TYR A 70 12.23 -12.61 -1.55
N SER A 71 13.11 -11.74 -2.05
CA SER A 71 13.65 -11.88 -3.41
C SER A 71 14.36 -13.22 -3.63
N LEU A 72 14.91 -13.81 -2.57
CA LEU A 72 15.59 -15.10 -2.63
C LEU A 72 14.67 -16.31 -2.44
N ILE A 73 13.56 -16.15 -1.75
CA ILE A 73 12.72 -17.28 -1.28
C ILE A 73 11.37 -17.31 -1.98
N GLU A 74 10.82 -16.17 -2.33
CA GLU A 74 9.42 -16.04 -2.77
C GLU A 74 9.11 -16.84 -4.03
N TRP A 75 10.01 -16.91 -4.99
CA TRP A 75 9.84 -17.72 -6.17
C TRP A 75 9.69 -19.23 -5.84
N ALA A 76 10.38 -19.71 -4.79
CA ALA A 76 10.27 -21.08 -4.34
C ALA A 76 8.94 -21.33 -3.62
N LEU A 77 8.44 -20.34 -2.86
CA LEU A 77 7.11 -20.40 -2.23
C LEU A 77 6.02 -20.49 -3.29
N TYR A 78 6.06 -19.65 -4.31
CA TYR A 78 5.12 -19.72 -5.42
C TYR A 78 5.26 -21.02 -6.23
N GLY A 79 6.47 -21.54 -6.36
CA GLY A 79 6.70 -22.82 -7.01
C GLY A 79 6.11 -24.03 -6.27
N ALA A 80 5.89 -23.88 -4.97
CA ALA A 80 5.23 -24.89 -4.13
C ALA A 80 3.69 -24.70 -4.02
N GLU A 81 3.15 -23.59 -4.53
CA GLU A 81 1.71 -23.31 -4.47
C GLU A 81 0.93 -24.23 -5.43
N PRO A 82 0.01 -25.07 -4.93
CA PRO A 82 -0.69 -26.07 -5.74
C PRO A 82 -1.37 -25.49 -6.98
N HIS A 83 -2.03 -24.34 -6.82
CA HIS A 83 -2.73 -23.68 -7.92
C HIS A 83 -1.77 -23.28 -9.07
N LEU A 84 -0.59 -22.78 -8.74
CA LEU A 84 0.41 -22.40 -9.74
C LEU A 84 1.07 -23.62 -10.40
N VAL A 85 1.23 -24.70 -9.65
CA VAL A 85 1.70 -25.99 -10.18
C VAL A 85 0.71 -26.56 -11.21
N GLU A 86 -0.58 -26.46 -10.95
CA GLU A 86 -1.63 -26.89 -11.88
C GLU A 86 -1.69 -26.04 -13.16
N MET A 87 -1.32 -24.75 -13.07
CA MET A 87 -1.27 -23.85 -14.24
C MET A 87 -0.12 -24.17 -15.21
N GLY A 88 0.82 -25.04 -14.83
CA GLY A 88 1.88 -25.52 -15.71
C GLY A 88 3.29 -25.06 -15.30
N SER A 89 4.04 -24.37 -16.16
CA SER A 89 5.46 -24.09 -15.96
C SER A 89 5.74 -23.22 -14.73
N MET A 90 6.33 -23.81 -13.69
CA MET A 90 6.86 -23.10 -12.53
C MET A 90 7.84 -21.98 -12.91
N THR A 91 8.68 -22.23 -13.93
CA THR A 91 9.68 -21.27 -14.41
C THR A 91 9.04 -19.99 -14.95
N MET A 92 7.83 -20.07 -15.48
CA MET A 92 7.09 -18.92 -15.99
C MET A 92 6.28 -18.21 -14.90
N TRP A 93 5.57 -18.97 -14.10
CA TRP A 93 4.58 -18.43 -13.18
C TRP A 93 5.18 -17.91 -11.87
N ALA A 94 6.14 -18.60 -11.28
CA ALA A 94 6.75 -18.18 -10.03
C ALA A 94 7.41 -16.79 -10.12
N PRO A 95 8.27 -16.50 -11.11
CA PRO A 95 8.80 -15.14 -11.30
C PRO A 95 7.72 -14.10 -11.60
N THR A 96 6.70 -14.48 -12.37
CA THR A 96 5.60 -13.56 -12.74
C THR A 96 4.83 -13.11 -11.50
N TYR A 97 4.50 -14.02 -10.60
CA TYR A 97 3.81 -13.68 -9.35
C TYR A 97 4.68 -12.87 -8.40
N THR A 98 5.98 -13.17 -8.33
CA THR A 98 6.93 -12.36 -7.56
C THR A 98 6.98 -10.92 -8.09
N LEU A 99 7.07 -10.73 -9.42
CA LEU A 99 7.04 -9.40 -10.03
C LEU A 99 5.69 -8.69 -9.82
N PHE A 100 4.60 -9.44 -9.78
CA PHE A 100 3.27 -8.88 -9.51
C PHE A 100 3.17 -8.40 -8.06
N HIS A 101 3.66 -9.19 -7.10
CA HIS A 101 3.65 -8.86 -5.67
C HIS A 101 4.50 -7.62 -5.35
N TRP A 102 5.68 -7.49 -5.97
CA TRP A 102 6.58 -6.36 -5.76
C TRP A 102 6.47 -5.26 -6.82
N GLY A 103 5.53 -5.40 -7.72
CA GLY A 103 5.35 -4.52 -8.86
C GLY A 103 4.53 -3.26 -8.58
N PRO A 104 4.25 -2.46 -9.62
CA PRO A 104 3.57 -1.17 -9.50
C PRO A 104 2.20 -1.23 -8.85
N LEU A 105 1.52 -2.37 -8.90
CA LEU A 105 0.19 -2.53 -8.32
C LEU A 105 0.22 -2.47 -6.79
N ALA A 106 1.15 -3.20 -6.16
CA ALA A 106 1.34 -3.14 -4.72
C ALA A 106 1.83 -1.76 -4.27
N TRP A 107 2.78 -1.18 -5.00
CA TRP A 107 3.28 0.16 -4.73
C TRP A 107 2.22 1.24 -4.89
N GLY A 108 1.24 1.05 -5.76
CA GLY A 108 0.12 1.96 -5.91
C GLY A 108 -0.65 2.18 -4.62
N PHE A 109 -0.89 1.14 -3.83
CA PHE A 109 -1.53 1.26 -2.52
C PHE A 109 -0.69 2.10 -1.54
N TYR A 110 0.62 1.82 -1.46
CA TYR A 110 1.53 2.57 -0.59
C TYR A 110 1.60 4.05 -0.96
N VAL A 111 1.71 4.35 -2.25
CA VAL A 111 1.79 5.75 -2.73
C VAL A 111 0.54 6.52 -2.38
N ILE A 112 -0.65 5.95 -2.59
CA ILE A 112 -1.92 6.63 -2.24
C ILE A 112 -2.01 6.88 -0.73
N LEU A 113 -1.67 5.92 0.10
CA LEU A 113 -1.64 6.09 1.55
C LEU A 113 -0.64 7.19 1.95
N ALA A 114 0.58 7.15 1.40
CA ALA A 114 1.61 8.16 1.66
C ALA A 114 1.15 9.57 1.26
N VAL A 115 0.47 9.72 0.12
CA VAL A 115 -0.10 10.99 -0.33
C VAL A 115 -1.18 11.48 0.65
N CYS A 116 -2.12 10.61 1.03
CA CYS A 116 -3.20 10.97 1.96
C CYS A 116 -2.65 11.41 3.32
N PHE A 117 -1.74 10.64 3.91
CA PHE A 117 -1.13 10.96 5.19
C PHE A 117 -0.21 12.17 5.10
N GLY A 118 0.61 12.28 4.07
CA GLY A 118 1.48 13.42 3.84
C GLY A 118 0.68 14.73 3.73
N PHE A 119 -0.43 14.70 3.00
CA PHE A 119 -1.31 15.86 2.87
C PHE A 119 -2.02 16.19 4.20
N MET A 120 -2.51 15.18 4.91
CA MET A 120 -3.15 15.34 6.21
C MET A 120 -2.20 15.99 7.22
N MET A 121 -0.99 15.47 7.35
CA MET A 121 -0.01 15.95 8.35
C MET A 121 0.60 17.30 7.98
N HIS A 122 1.06 17.46 6.74
CA HIS A 122 1.89 18.59 6.36
C HIS A 122 1.12 19.76 5.74
N VAL A 123 -0.01 19.52 5.09
CA VAL A 123 -0.85 20.58 4.50
C VAL A 123 -1.97 20.95 5.44
N ARG A 124 -2.72 19.97 5.95
CA ARG A 124 -3.83 20.20 6.88
C ARG A 124 -3.41 20.34 8.33
N LYS A 125 -2.14 20.05 8.64
CA LYS A 125 -1.54 20.17 9.99
C LYS A 125 -2.34 19.46 11.07
N ARG A 126 -2.83 18.24 10.74
CA ARG A 126 -3.55 17.40 11.69
C ARG A 126 -2.56 16.67 12.59
N GLU A 127 -2.73 16.78 13.89
CA GLU A 127 -1.83 16.16 14.88
C GLU A 127 -2.11 14.66 15.07
N ARG A 128 -3.36 14.25 14.82
CA ARG A 128 -3.77 12.85 15.01
C ARG A 128 -3.43 12.02 13.77
N GLN A 129 -2.49 11.09 13.93
CA GLN A 129 -2.06 10.18 12.86
C GLN A 129 -2.90 8.90 12.87
N ARG A 130 -4.17 9.01 12.47
CA ARG A 130 -5.12 7.90 12.39
C ARG A 130 -5.66 7.77 10.97
N PHE A 131 -6.01 6.54 10.57
CA PHE A 131 -6.63 6.30 9.27
C PHE A 131 -7.97 7.03 9.13
N SER A 132 -8.78 7.04 10.20
CA SER A 132 -10.03 7.80 10.23
C SER A 132 -9.80 9.30 9.97
N GLU A 133 -8.74 9.89 10.52
CA GLU A 133 -8.44 11.30 10.30
C GLU A 133 -8.11 11.60 8.83
N ALA A 134 -7.45 10.68 8.13
CA ALA A 134 -7.23 10.79 6.70
C ALA A 134 -8.54 10.78 5.89
N CYS A 135 -9.58 10.12 6.40
CA CYS A 135 -10.91 10.06 5.80
C CYS A 135 -11.80 11.28 6.14
N ARG A 136 -11.36 12.19 7.01
CA ARG A 136 -12.15 13.37 7.43
C ARG A 136 -12.71 14.21 6.28
N PRO A 137 -12.00 14.40 5.14
CA PRO A 137 -12.57 15.13 4.01
C PRO A 137 -13.86 14.53 3.44
N LEU A 138 -14.05 13.23 3.62
CA LEU A 138 -15.22 12.49 3.12
C LEU A 138 -16.31 12.35 4.21
N LEU A 139 -15.89 12.10 5.44
CA LEU A 139 -16.80 11.75 6.56
C LEU A 139 -17.11 12.93 7.49
N GLY A 140 -16.38 14.05 7.35
CA GLY A 140 -16.55 15.20 8.24
C GLY A 140 -16.33 14.83 9.70
N ASP A 141 -17.23 15.27 10.59
CA ASP A 141 -17.15 15.03 12.03
C ASP A 141 -17.51 13.57 12.42
N ASN A 142 -18.06 12.78 11.50
CA ASN A 142 -18.37 11.37 11.74
C ASN A 142 -17.10 10.53 12.02
N VAL A 143 -15.91 11.04 11.68
CA VAL A 143 -14.64 10.39 12.04
C VAL A 143 -14.37 10.34 13.53
N ASP A 144 -14.98 11.23 14.32
CA ASP A 144 -14.85 11.22 15.78
C ASP A 144 -15.89 10.31 16.46
N GLY A 145 -16.85 9.78 15.67
CA GLY A 145 -17.90 8.88 16.09
C GLY A 145 -17.62 7.40 15.84
N PHE A 146 -18.70 6.67 15.62
CA PHE A 146 -18.69 5.21 15.38
C PHE A 146 -17.87 4.83 14.14
N TRP A 147 -18.06 5.51 13.01
CA TRP A 147 -17.38 5.20 11.77
C TRP A 147 -15.86 5.38 11.83
N GLY A 148 -15.40 6.42 12.54
CA GLY A 148 -13.96 6.60 12.77
C GLY A 148 -13.35 5.44 13.57
N LYS A 149 -14.04 4.97 14.60
CA LYS A 149 -13.60 3.80 15.39
C LYS A 149 -13.55 2.53 14.54
N VAL A 150 -14.56 2.31 13.70
CA VAL A 150 -14.57 1.15 12.78
C VAL A 150 -13.36 1.19 11.83
N ILE A 151 -13.08 2.33 11.22
CA ILE A 151 -11.93 2.50 10.32
C ILE A 151 -10.62 2.23 11.07
N ASP A 152 -10.42 2.84 12.23
CA ASP A 152 -9.17 2.70 12.99
C ASP A 152 -8.96 1.26 13.49
N ILE A 153 -10.01 0.60 13.98
CA ILE A 153 -9.96 -0.80 14.41
C ILE A 153 -9.64 -1.71 13.22
N THR A 154 -10.30 -1.51 12.08
CA THR A 154 -10.03 -2.30 10.86
C THR A 154 -8.57 -2.14 10.41
N ALA A 155 -8.04 -0.93 10.44
CA ALA A 155 -6.65 -0.66 10.09
C ALA A 155 -5.67 -1.34 11.06
N ILE A 156 -5.93 -1.28 12.37
CA ILE A 156 -5.11 -1.97 13.39
C ILE A 156 -5.15 -3.48 13.16
N PHE A 157 -6.34 -4.04 12.92
CA PHE A 157 -6.48 -5.47 12.63
C PHE A 157 -5.71 -5.88 11.37
N ALA A 158 -5.79 -5.10 10.29
CA ALA A 158 -5.05 -5.38 9.07
C ALA A 158 -3.53 -5.42 9.31
N VAL A 159 -3.01 -4.46 10.07
CA VAL A 159 -1.58 -4.42 10.45
C VAL A 159 -1.22 -5.62 11.34
N ALA A 160 -2.02 -5.92 12.36
CA ALA A 160 -1.77 -7.05 13.26
C ALA A 160 -1.76 -8.39 12.53
N VAL A 161 -2.71 -8.62 11.62
CA VAL A 161 -2.77 -9.85 10.80
C VAL A 161 -1.57 -9.94 9.87
N SER A 162 -1.13 -8.84 9.28
CA SER A 162 0.08 -8.80 8.44
C SER A 162 1.33 -9.27 9.19
N TYR A 163 1.48 -8.90 10.47
CA TYR A 163 2.63 -9.33 11.29
C TYR A 163 2.56 -10.78 11.77
N THR A 164 1.38 -11.38 11.85
CA THR A 164 1.23 -12.76 12.33
C THR A 164 1.38 -13.82 11.25
N HIS A 165 1.40 -13.41 9.98
CA HIS A 165 1.56 -14.30 8.82
C HIS A 165 2.94 -14.19 8.15
N LEU A 166 3.85 -13.43 8.73
CA LEU A 166 5.27 -13.40 8.39
C LEU A 166 6.04 -14.37 9.27
#